data_9164fdf7e2b120c3fc51472d5948f3fd
#
_entry.id   9164fdf7e2b120c3fc51472d5948f3fd
#
_cell.length_a   1.000
_cell.length_b   1.000
_cell.length_c   1.000
_cell.angle_alpha   90.00
_cell.angle_beta   90.00
_cell.angle_gamma   90.00
#
_symmetry.space_group_name_H-M   'P 1'
#
loop_
_entity.id
_entity.type
_entity.pdbx_description
1 polymer ?
#
loop_
_entity_poly.entity_id
_entity_poly.type
_entity_poly.pdbx_seq_one_letter_code
_entity_poly.pdbx_strand_id
1 'polypeptide(L)'
;MVRRWRARGWAALAGLRARPDKFGGVSVDLAELRRPPRLERAAFGRWLRGAVLDESTGKVLVIQDRNRTINAWKFPGGLSNPGEDIGDTAVREVFEETGIKSEFKSILSVRQQHKHPGAFGKSDMYIVCRLEPSSFNISFCQQECLRCEWMALAELARTKHATPITSSVAKLLLYGYREGFDKIDITMREFPAVYAGLFYKLYHRELPESYRNIT
;
A
#
# COMPACT_ATOMS: atom_id res chain seq x y z
N MET A 1 -24.06 9.84 -7.48
CA MET A 1 -24.08 8.48 -8.10
C MET A 1 -23.11 7.60 -7.31
N VAL A 2 -23.61 6.90 -6.30
CA VAL A 2 -22.78 6.08 -5.41
C VAL A 2 -22.37 4.84 -6.19
N ARG A 3 -21.10 4.74 -6.57
CA ARG A 3 -20.60 3.56 -7.28
C ARG A 3 -20.65 2.36 -6.31
N ARG A 4 -21.43 1.35 -6.71
CA ARG A 4 -21.63 0.05 -6.07
C ARG A 4 -20.34 -0.79 -6.01
N TRP A 5 -19.36 -0.34 -5.24
CA TRP A 5 -18.14 -1.14 -4.97
C TRP A 5 -18.34 -2.20 -3.88
N ARG A 6 -19.54 -2.20 -3.28
CA ARG A 6 -19.85 -3.05 -2.11
C ARG A 6 -20.55 -4.38 -2.41
N ALA A 7 -20.78 -4.74 -3.67
CA ALA A 7 -21.73 -5.81 -3.98
C ALA A 7 -21.14 -7.18 -4.31
N ARG A 8 -19.85 -7.33 -4.61
CA ARG A 8 -19.32 -8.64 -5.03
C ARG A 8 -18.84 -9.55 -3.91
N GLY A 9 -18.52 -9.02 -2.73
CA GLY A 9 -18.17 -9.83 -1.55
C GLY A 9 -19.33 -10.20 -0.64
N TRP A 10 -20.50 -9.57 -0.82
CA TRP A 10 -21.64 -9.66 0.10
C TRP A 10 -22.66 -10.75 -0.23
N ALA A 11 -22.60 -11.33 -1.42
CA ALA A 11 -23.53 -12.40 -1.80
C ALA A 11 -23.41 -13.67 -0.93
N ALA A 12 -22.27 -13.85 -0.27
CA ALA A 12 -22.07 -14.97 0.67
C ALA A 12 -22.63 -14.72 2.07
N LEU A 13 -23.09 -13.49 2.36
CA LEU A 13 -23.63 -13.09 3.68
C LEU A 13 -25.15 -12.92 3.67
N ALA A 14 -25.83 -13.45 2.65
CA ALA A 14 -27.28 -13.44 2.57
C ALA A 14 -27.89 -14.19 3.78
N GLY A 15 -28.44 -13.43 4.73
CA GLY A 15 -29.04 -13.96 5.95
C GLY A 15 -28.44 -13.42 7.25
N LEU A 16 -27.33 -12.68 7.20
CA LEU A 16 -26.74 -12.07 8.39
C LEU A 16 -27.26 -10.66 8.62
N ARG A 17 -27.55 -10.31 9.87
CA ARG A 17 -27.89 -8.93 10.26
C ARG A 17 -26.65 -8.07 10.23
N ALA A 18 -26.61 -7.16 9.27
CA ALA A 18 -25.54 -6.18 9.14
C ALA A 18 -25.92 -4.88 9.87
N ARG A 19 -25.03 -4.36 10.72
CA ARG A 19 -25.21 -3.07 11.41
C ARG A 19 -24.12 -2.10 10.97
N PRO A 20 -24.47 -0.85 10.61
CA PRO A 20 -23.44 0.16 10.37
C PRO A 20 -22.63 0.41 11.64
N ASP A 21 -21.31 0.50 11.52
CA ASP A 21 -20.44 0.89 12.61
C ASP A 21 -20.17 2.41 12.60
N LYS A 22 -19.61 2.92 13.69
CA LYS A 22 -19.30 4.36 13.83
C LYS A 22 -18.20 4.87 12.90
N PHE A 23 -17.56 3.99 12.14
CA PHE A 23 -16.50 4.32 11.20
C PHE A 23 -16.94 4.25 9.72
N GLY A 24 -18.25 4.13 9.47
CA GLY A 24 -18.81 3.98 8.12
C GLY A 24 -18.64 2.59 7.52
N GLY A 25 -18.18 1.63 8.29
CA GLY A 25 -18.15 0.22 7.96
C GLY A 25 -19.47 -0.46 8.32
N VAL A 26 -19.53 -1.77 8.11
CA VAL A 26 -20.66 -2.59 8.48
C VAL A 26 -20.16 -3.76 9.33
N SER A 27 -20.66 -3.86 10.54
CA SER A 27 -20.41 -4.97 11.44
C SER A 27 -21.46 -6.07 11.23
N VAL A 28 -21.01 -7.30 11.14
CA VAL A 28 -21.86 -8.48 11.01
C VAL A 28 -21.59 -9.41 12.19
N ASP A 29 -22.64 -9.82 12.88
CA ASP A 29 -22.49 -10.78 13.97
C ASP A 29 -22.34 -12.21 13.40
N LEU A 30 -21.13 -12.73 13.52
CA LEU A 30 -20.79 -14.06 13.03
C LEU A 30 -21.30 -15.19 13.94
N ALA A 31 -21.77 -14.87 15.16
CA ALA A 31 -22.38 -15.86 16.06
C ALA A 31 -23.76 -16.33 15.55
N GLU A 32 -24.41 -15.55 14.67
CA GLU A 32 -25.66 -15.95 14.00
C GLU A 32 -25.44 -17.01 12.90
N LEU A 33 -24.20 -17.31 12.52
CA LEU A 33 -23.88 -18.35 11.55
C LEU A 33 -23.96 -19.73 12.20
N ARG A 34 -24.94 -20.51 11.83
CA ARG A 34 -25.05 -21.95 12.26
C ARG A 34 -23.86 -22.81 11.74
N ARG A 35 -23.19 -22.38 10.69
CA ARG A 35 -21.85 -22.82 10.25
C ARG A 35 -21.10 -21.57 9.80
N PRO A 36 -19.92 -21.28 10.37
CA PRO A 36 -19.12 -20.20 9.81
C PRO A 36 -18.91 -20.53 8.33
N PRO A 37 -19.20 -19.59 7.38
CA PRO A 37 -18.69 -19.78 6.05
C PRO A 37 -17.22 -20.12 6.23
N ARG A 38 -16.67 -21.04 5.45
CA ARG A 38 -15.22 -21.16 5.35
C ARG A 38 -14.76 -19.74 5.05
N LEU A 39 -14.42 -19.03 6.11
CA LEU A 39 -13.67 -17.80 6.02
C LEU A 39 -12.41 -18.27 5.31
N GLU A 40 -12.42 -18.12 3.99
CA GLU A 40 -11.22 -18.36 3.20
C GLU A 40 -10.10 -17.71 3.97
N ARG A 41 -8.97 -18.37 4.05
CA ARG A 41 -7.78 -17.96 4.79
C ARG A 41 -7.17 -16.63 4.29
N ALA A 42 -7.94 -15.78 3.65
CA ALA A 42 -7.64 -14.37 3.40
C ALA A 42 -7.66 -13.55 4.71
N ALA A 43 -7.08 -14.14 5.76
CA ALA A 43 -6.98 -13.50 7.06
C ALA A 43 -5.77 -12.57 7.18
N PHE A 44 -5.09 -12.29 6.06
CA PHE A 44 -3.90 -11.48 6.03
C PHE A 44 -4.11 -10.32 5.05
N GLY A 45 -4.43 -9.15 5.61
CA GLY A 45 -4.54 -7.93 4.80
C GLY A 45 -3.16 -7.47 4.32
N ARG A 46 -2.94 -7.44 3.02
CA ARG A 46 -1.76 -6.81 2.43
C ARG A 46 -2.11 -5.38 2.03
N TRP A 47 -1.56 -4.42 2.77
CA TRP A 47 -1.69 -3.00 2.47
C TRP A 47 -0.46 -2.52 1.74
N LEU A 48 -0.65 -1.86 0.61
CA LEU A 48 0.44 -1.31 -0.17
C LEU A 48 0.32 0.21 -0.26
N ARG A 49 1.47 0.88 -0.19
CA ARG A 49 1.60 2.32 -0.33
C ARG A 49 2.65 2.65 -1.37
N GLY A 50 2.35 3.62 -2.21
CA GLY A 50 3.30 4.15 -3.18
C GLY A 50 3.95 5.44 -2.70
N ALA A 51 5.23 5.41 -2.37
CA ALA A 51 6.05 6.60 -2.22
C ALA A 51 6.50 7.06 -3.61
N VAL A 52 5.67 7.86 -4.26
CA VAL A 52 5.93 8.38 -5.62
C VAL A 52 6.87 9.57 -5.50
N LEU A 53 8.11 9.40 -5.94
CA LEU A 53 9.15 10.42 -5.87
C LEU A 53 9.48 10.95 -7.27
N ASP A 54 9.33 12.25 -7.44
CA ASP A 54 9.92 12.99 -8.56
C ASP A 54 11.39 13.31 -8.23
N GLU A 55 12.28 12.53 -8.81
CA GLU A 55 13.72 12.66 -8.56
C GLU A 55 14.30 13.99 -9.11
N SER A 56 13.64 14.60 -10.10
CA SER A 56 14.10 15.86 -10.69
C SER A 56 13.88 17.06 -9.77
N THR A 57 12.80 17.04 -8.98
CA THR A 57 12.43 18.14 -8.08
C THR A 57 12.64 17.80 -6.59
N GLY A 58 12.89 16.54 -6.25
CA GLY A 58 12.97 16.07 -4.87
C GLY A 58 11.64 16.15 -4.12
N LYS A 59 10.51 16.10 -4.86
CA LYS A 59 9.17 16.12 -4.28
C LYS A 59 8.56 14.72 -4.27
N VAL A 60 7.78 14.44 -3.25
CA VAL A 60 7.05 13.18 -3.07
C VAL A 60 5.56 13.45 -2.96
N LEU A 61 4.76 12.56 -3.57
CA LEU A 61 3.31 12.64 -3.54
C LEU A 61 2.77 12.20 -2.18
N VAL A 62 1.95 13.04 -1.57
CA VAL A 62 1.35 12.77 -0.25
C VAL A 62 -0.14 13.10 -0.24
N ILE A 63 -0.88 12.39 0.60
CA ILE A 63 -2.31 12.60 0.80
C ILE A 63 -2.67 12.75 2.27
N GLN A 64 -3.85 13.32 2.53
CA GLN A 64 -4.56 13.27 3.81
C GLN A 64 -5.90 12.58 3.60
N ASP A 65 -6.25 11.61 4.45
CA ASP A 65 -7.55 10.92 4.37
C ASP A 65 -8.69 11.85 4.81
N ARG A 66 -9.81 11.79 4.10
CA ARG A 66 -11.02 12.52 4.47
C ARG A 66 -11.66 12.01 5.77
N ASN A 67 -11.62 10.73 6.02
CA ASN A 67 -12.41 10.05 7.06
C ASN A 67 -11.60 9.68 8.31
N ARG A 68 -10.45 10.32 8.56
CA ARG A 68 -9.65 10.07 9.76
C ARG A 68 -9.67 11.23 10.72
N THR A 69 -9.73 10.92 12.01
CA THR A 69 -9.62 11.88 13.13
C THR A 69 -8.26 12.59 13.19
N ILE A 70 -7.27 12.09 12.47
CA ILE A 70 -5.91 12.63 12.43
C ILE A 70 -5.60 13.04 10.98
N ASN A 71 -5.52 14.35 10.73
CA ASN A 71 -5.12 14.93 9.45
C ASN A 71 -3.59 14.83 9.26
N ALA A 72 -3.07 13.61 9.22
CA ALA A 72 -1.65 13.38 9.03
C ALA A 72 -1.35 13.02 7.57
N TRP A 73 -0.25 13.55 7.07
CA TRP A 73 0.28 13.19 5.77
C TRP A 73 0.69 11.71 5.71
N LYS A 74 0.36 11.06 4.63
CA LYS A 74 0.75 9.68 4.33
C LYS A 74 0.97 9.48 2.84
N PHE A 75 1.62 8.39 2.48
CA PHE A 75 1.68 7.96 1.08
C PHE A 75 0.33 7.39 0.63
N PRO A 76 -0.10 7.63 -0.62
CA PRO A 76 -1.29 7.02 -1.18
C PRO A 76 -1.19 5.50 -1.24
N GLY A 77 -2.33 4.81 -1.25
CA GLY A 77 -2.40 3.37 -1.40
C GLY A 77 -3.46 2.67 -0.55
N GLY A 78 -3.71 1.41 -0.84
CA GLY A 78 -4.80 0.62 -0.27
C GLY A 78 -4.52 -0.88 -0.21
N LEU A 79 -5.57 -1.68 -0.34
CA LEU A 79 -5.55 -3.14 -0.23
C LEU A 79 -5.21 -3.81 -1.56
N SER A 80 -4.35 -4.85 -1.51
CA SER A 80 -4.11 -5.74 -2.63
C SER A 80 -5.31 -6.64 -2.88
N ASN A 81 -5.67 -6.79 -4.15
CA ASN A 81 -6.62 -7.81 -4.57
C ASN A 81 -5.98 -9.21 -4.54
N PRO A 82 -6.78 -10.29 -4.40
CA PRO A 82 -6.27 -11.65 -4.53
C PRO A 82 -5.57 -11.87 -5.88
N GLY A 83 -4.33 -12.37 -5.84
CA GLY A 83 -3.52 -12.63 -7.03
C GLY A 83 -2.85 -11.40 -7.64
N GLU A 84 -3.04 -10.21 -7.11
CA GLU A 84 -2.40 -8.99 -7.59
C GLU A 84 -0.96 -8.88 -7.08
N ASP A 85 -0.05 -8.49 -7.94
CA ASP A 85 1.35 -8.26 -7.60
C ASP A 85 1.54 -7.02 -6.71
N ILE A 86 2.63 -7.01 -5.95
CA ILE A 86 2.95 -5.89 -5.04
C ILE A 86 3.06 -4.57 -5.80
N GLY A 87 3.81 -4.57 -6.92
CA GLY A 87 4.02 -3.37 -7.73
C GLY A 87 2.72 -2.87 -8.37
N ASP A 88 1.95 -3.79 -8.95
CA ASP A 88 0.69 -3.47 -9.64
C ASP A 88 -0.34 -2.89 -8.66
N THR A 89 -0.45 -3.47 -7.47
CA THR A 89 -1.31 -2.91 -6.42
C THR A 89 -0.89 -1.48 -6.06
N ALA A 90 0.41 -1.25 -5.84
CA ALA A 90 0.90 0.08 -5.44
C ALA A 90 0.62 1.13 -6.53
N VAL A 91 0.86 0.78 -7.79
CA VAL A 91 0.59 1.65 -8.95
C VAL A 91 -0.90 1.94 -9.12
N ARG A 92 -1.76 0.90 -9.03
CA ARG A 92 -3.21 1.04 -9.15
C ARG A 92 -3.79 1.93 -8.06
N GLU A 93 -3.44 1.68 -6.81
CA GLU A 93 -3.96 2.44 -5.66
C GLU A 93 -3.52 3.91 -5.72
N VAL A 94 -2.26 4.18 -6.10
CA VAL A 94 -1.78 5.55 -6.33
C VAL A 94 -2.62 6.24 -7.39
N PHE A 95 -2.87 5.56 -8.51
CA PHE A 95 -3.67 6.14 -9.59
C PHE A 95 -5.14 6.38 -9.17
N GLU A 96 -5.76 5.42 -8.48
CA GLU A 96 -7.15 5.54 -8.01
C GLU A 96 -7.34 6.69 -7.00
N GLU A 97 -6.40 6.87 -6.06
CA GLU A 97 -6.47 7.93 -5.05
C GLU A 97 -6.06 9.31 -5.59
N THR A 98 -5.11 9.39 -6.53
CA THR A 98 -4.44 10.66 -6.87
C THR A 98 -4.50 11.06 -8.35
N GLY A 99 -4.83 10.14 -9.26
CA GLY A 99 -4.77 10.32 -10.70
C GLY A 99 -3.36 10.29 -11.29
N ILE A 100 -2.32 10.09 -10.46
CA ILE A 100 -0.92 10.06 -10.89
C ILE A 100 -0.58 8.69 -11.46
N LYS A 101 -0.08 8.67 -12.71
CA LYS A 101 0.51 7.49 -13.32
C LYS A 101 1.94 7.34 -12.84
N SER A 102 2.35 6.12 -12.52
CA SER A 102 3.67 5.83 -11.97
C SER A 102 4.14 4.44 -12.34
N GLU A 103 5.44 4.19 -12.17
CA GLU A 103 6.09 2.91 -12.39
C GLU A 103 6.69 2.38 -11.08
N PHE A 104 6.57 1.07 -10.86
CA PHE A 104 7.17 0.40 -9.72
C PHE A 104 8.69 0.29 -9.89
N LYS A 105 9.45 0.69 -8.87
CA LYS A 105 10.91 0.56 -8.83
C LYS A 105 11.38 -0.47 -7.82
N SER A 106 10.88 -0.41 -6.59
CA SER A 106 11.34 -1.27 -5.50
C SER A 106 10.38 -1.31 -4.32
N ILE A 107 10.63 -2.21 -3.39
CA ILE A 107 10.09 -2.14 -2.04
C ILE A 107 11.08 -1.35 -1.17
N LEU A 108 10.57 -0.41 -0.36
CA LEU A 108 11.36 0.36 0.59
C LEU A 108 11.32 -0.24 2.00
N SER A 109 10.15 -0.68 2.42
CA SER A 109 9.95 -1.19 3.77
C SER A 109 8.74 -2.10 3.89
N VAL A 110 8.77 -2.97 4.90
CA VAL A 110 7.66 -3.83 5.30
C VAL A 110 7.40 -3.61 6.78
N ARG A 111 6.13 -3.30 7.12
CA ARG A 111 5.65 -3.26 8.50
C ARG A 111 4.74 -4.45 8.74
N GLN A 112 4.96 -5.16 9.82
CA GLN A 112 4.04 -6.15 10.35
C GLN A 112 3.38 -5.62 11.62
N GLN A 113 2.07 -5.79 11.74
CA GLN A 113 1.33 -5.45 12.95
C GLN A 113 0.32 -6.56 13.26
N HIS A 114 0.22 -6.91 14.54
CA HIS A 114 -0.76 -7.87 15.04
C HIS A 114 -1.89 -7.15 15.77
N LYS A 115 -3.07 -7.77 15.80
CA LYS A 115 -4.26 -7.25 16.51
C LYS A 115 -4.64 -5.83 16.07
N HIS A 116 -4.50 -5.53 14.77
CA HIS A 116 -4.80 -4.21 14.25
C HIS A 116 -6.33 -3.97 14.24
N PRO A 117 -6.85 -2.90 14.89
CA PRO A 117 -8.30 -2.65 14.96
C PRO A 117 -8.95 -2.49 13.59
N GLY A 118 -8.28 -1.80 12.65
CA GLY A 118 -8.75 -1.62 11.27
C GLY A 118 -8.69 -2.88 10.41
N ALA A 119 -8.04 -3.94 10.88
CA ALA A 119 -8.01 -5.26 10.28
C ALA A 119 -8.77 -6.30 11.13
N PHE A 120 -9.81 -5.87 11.83
CA PHE A 120 -10.67 -6.73 12.67
C PHE A 120 -9.89 -7.55 13.72
N GLY A 121 -8.83 -6.97 14.28
CA GLY A 121 -7.96 -7.63 15.26
C GLY A 121 -7.00 -8.67 14.67
N LYS A 122 -6.93 -8.78 13.34
CA LYS A 122 -6.03 -9.68 12.61
C LYS A 122 -4.64 -9.09 12.46
N SER A 123 -3.71 -9.91 11.97
CA SER A 123 -2.40 -9.44 11.54
C SER A 123 -2.50 -8.76 10.18
N ASP A 124 -1.78 -7.67 10.01
CA ASP A 124 -1.61 -7.04 8.70
C ASP A 124 -0.14 -6.95 8.30
N MET A 125 0.09 -6.88 7.01
CA MET A 125 1.37 -6.53 6.42
C MET A 125 1.19 -5.26 5.59
N TYR A 126 2.06 -4.29 5.84
CA TYR A 126 2.02 -2.99 5.21
C TYR A 126 3.34 -2.78 4.47
N ILE A 127 3.28 -2.74 3.16
CA ILE A 127 4.44 -2.65 2.29
C ILE A 127 4.47 -1.25 1.67
N VAL A 128 5.60 -0.57 1.74
CA VAL A 128 5.82 0.70 1.08
C VAL A 128 6.75 0.50 -0.10
N CYS A 129 6.27 0.91 -1.27
CA CYS A 129 6.98 0.80 -2.55
C CYS A 129 7.52 2.16 -2.98
N ARG A 130 8.69 2.20 -3.59
CA ARG A 130 9.18 3.36 -4.33
C ARG A 130 8.62 3.29 -5.74
N LEU A 131 7.98 4.39 -6.15
CA LEU A 131 7.44 4.58 -7.49
C LEU A 131 8.04 5.83 -8.13
N GLU A 132 8.19 5.78 -9.44
CA GLU A 132 8.58 6.91 -10.28
C GLU A 132 7.36 7.45 -11.02
N PRO A 133 7.07 8.77 -10.99
CA PRO A 133 5.92 9.32 -11.68
C PRO A 133 6.15 9.38 -13.19
N SER A 134 5.14 9.00 -13.98
CA SER A 134 5.05 9.26 -15.40
C SER A 134 4.01 10.33 -15.74
N SER A 135 3.31 10.87 -14.75
CA SER A 135 2.44 12.06 -14.86
C SER A 135 2.51 12.88 -13.58
N PHE A 136 2.15 14.18 -13.65
CA PHE A 136 2.31 15.11 -12.53
C PHE A 136 1.03 15.84 -12.16
N ASN A 137 0.00 15.82 -13.01
CA ASN A 137 -1.27 16.51 -12.78
C ASN A 137 -2.13 15.71 -11.80
N ILE A 138 -2.31 16.27 -10.61
CA ILE A 138 -3.11 15.66 -9.55
C ILE A 138 -4.60 15.78 -9.89
N SER A 139 -5.30 14.64 -9.87
CA SER A 139 -6.76 14.53 -9.96
C SER A 139 -7.23 13.54 -8.91
N PHE A 140 -7.19 13.94 -7.64
CA PHE A 140 -7.42 13.03 -6.53
C PHE A 140 -8.89 12.72 -6.28
N CYS A 141 -9.15 11.55 -5.72
CA CYS A 141 -10.48 11.08 -5.32
C CYS A 141 -10.98 11.87 -4.11
N GLN A 142 -11.93 12.78 -4.32
CA GLN A 142 -12.50 13.59 -3.25
C GLN A 142 -13.33 12.81 -2.22
N GLN A 143 -13.69 11.56 -2.50
CA GLN A 143 -14.41 10.70 -1.56
C GLN A 143 -13.45 10.10 -0.51
N GLU A 144 -12.21 9.83 -0.88
CA GLU A 144 -11.20 9.18 -0.05
C GLU A 144 -10.18 10.17 0.52
N CYS A 145 -9.78 11.16 -0.29
CA CYS A 145 -8.76 12.14 0.07
C CYS A 145 -9.37 13.50 0.43
N LEU A 146 -8.85 14.10 1.50
CA LEU A 146 -9.10 15.49 1.85
C LEU A 146 -8.17 16.42 1.09
N ARG A 147 -6.91 16.03 0.95
CA ARG A 147 -5.84 16.77 0.26
C ARG A 147 -4.90 15.79 -0.43
N CYS A 148 -4.32 16.26 -1.53
CA CYS A 148 -3.25 15.57 -2.24
C CYS A 148 -2.29 16.63 -2.79
N GLU A 149 -0.99 16.48 -2.55
CA GLU A 149 0.00 17.44 -3.03
C GLU A 149 1.39 16.83 -3.24
N TRP A 150 2.21 17.50 -4.04
CA TRP A 150 3.64 17.25 -4.15
C TRP A 150 4.38 18.03 -3.08
N MET A 151 4.89 17.35 -2.06
CA MET A 151 5.62 17.94 -0.92
C MET A 151 7.11 17.71 -1.09
N ALA A 152 7.93 18.70 -0.71
CA ALA A 152 9.38 18.48 -0.66
C ALA A 152 9.72 17.33 0.30
N LEU A 153 10.51 16.36 -0.16
CA LEU A 153 10.85 15.16 0.61
C LEU A 153 11.54 15.53 1.94
N ALA A 154 12.41 16.55 1.92
CA ALA A 154 13.06 17.04 3.13
C ALA A 154 12.08 17.68 4.15
N GLU A 155 10.98 18.24 3.68
CA GLU A 155 9.89 18.76 4.52
C GLU A 155 9.12 17.60 5.13
N LEU A 156 8.69 16.61 4.32
CA LEU A 156 7.98 15.44 4.81
C LEU A 156 8.77 14.68 5.87
N ALA A 157 10.09 14.57 5.70
CA ALA A 157 10.97 13.89 6.68
C ALA A 157 11.05 14.60 8.04
N ARG A 158 10.71 15.90 8.11
CA ARG A 158 10.81 16.74 9.34
C ARG A 158 9.48 17.10 9.95
N THR A 159 8.40 17.09 9.17
CA THR A 159 7.09 17.51 9.66
C THR A 159 6.55 16.62 10.78
N LYS A 160 5.93 17.25 11.78
CA LYS A 160 5.21 16.54 12.86
C LYS A 160 3.80 16.09 12.44
N HIS A 161 3.35 16.54 11.26
CA HIS A 161 2.02 16.23 10.73
C HIS A 161 2.00 15.04 9.77
N ALA A 162 3.01 14.17 9.81
CA ALA A 162 3.04 12.89 9.10
C ALA A 162 2.78 11.72 10.06
N THR A 163 2.24 10.62 9.53
CA THR A 163 2.13 9.39 10.35
C THR A 163 3.54 8.86 10.68
N PRO A 164 3.73 8.14 11.81
CA PRO A 164 5.05 7.64 12.20
C PRO A 164 5.74 6.82 11.11
N ILE A 165 4.99 5.95 10.42
CA ILE A 165 5.54 5.15 9.32
C ILE A 165 5.93 6.04 8.12
N THR A 166 5.11 7.04 7.78
CA THR A 166 5.42 7.98 6.70
C THR A 166 6.69 8.78 7.01
N SER A 167 6.82 9.29 8.24
CA SER A 167 8.04 10.01 8.67
C SER A 167 9.28 9.13 8.60
N SER A 168 9.19 7.86 9.04
CA SER A 168 10.31 6.92 8.99
C SER A 168 10.72 6.60 7.56
N VAL A 169 9.75 6.32 6.68
CA VAL A 169 10.03 6.02 5.28
C VAL A 169 10.49 7.26 4.52
N ALA A 170 9.99 8.46 4.84
CA ALA A 170 10.47 9.71 4.24
C ALA A 170 11.95 9.95 4.54
N LYS A 171 12.42 9.63 5.75
CA LYS A 171 13.85 9.71 6.11
C LYS A 171 14.68 8.68 5.34
N LEU A 172 14.18 7.45 5.21
CA LEU A 172 14.82 6.40 4.42
C LEU A 172 14.93 6.83 2.95
N LEU A 173 13.81 7.33 2.38
CA LEU A 173 13.76 7.81 1.00
C LEU A 173 14.70 9.00 0.78
N LEU A 174 14.78 9.94 1.74
CA LEU A 174 15.71 11.07 1.69
C LEU A 174 17.17 10.60 1.71
N TYR A 175 17.48 9.56 2.47
CA TYR A 175 18.79 8.94 2.46
C TYR A 175 19.11 8.35 1.09
N GLY A 176 18.19 7.55 0.51
CA GLY A 176 18.39 7.00 -0.83
C GLY A 176 18.50 8.06 -1.91
N TYR A 177 17.70 9.13 -1.85
CA TYR A 177 17.76 10.25 -2.78
C TYR A 177 19.12 10.97 -2.78
N ARG A 178 19.77 11.06 -1.61
CA ARG A 178 21.07 11.74 -1.47
C ARG A 178 22.27 10.84 -1.73
N GLU A 179 22.18 9.59 -1.28
CA GLU A 179 23.32 8.67 -1.21
C GLU A 179 23.26 7.52 -2.23
N GLY A 180 22.16 7.41 -2.96
CA GLY A 180 21.89 6.36 -3.93
C GLY A 180 20.80 5.38 -3.48
N PHE A 181 19.89 5.07 -4.40
CA PHE A 181 18.77 4.15 -4.14
C PHE A 181 19.21 2.69 -4.00
N ASP A 182 20.36 2.32 -4.55
CA ASP A 182 20.99 1.02 -4.33
C ASP A 182 21.18 0.68 -2.86
N LYS A 183 21.30 1.70 -2.00
CA LYS A 183 21.45 1.55 -0.54
C LYS A 183 20.15 1.25 0.19
N ILE A 184 19.00 1.48 -0.43
CA ILE A 184 17.70 1.33 0.22
C ILE A 184 16.75 0.38 -0.50
N ASP A 185 16.87 0.23 -1.80
CA ASP A 185 15.95 -0.54 -2.63
C ASP A 185 16.03 -2.03 -2.35
N ILE A 186 14.85 -2.65 -2.29
CA ILE A 186 14.64 -4.09 -2.34
C ILE A 186 14.00 -4.34 -3.70
N THR A 187 14.80 -4.81 -4.65
CA THR A 187 14.40 -5.00 -6.04
C THR A 187 13.70 -6.34 -6.25
N MET A 188 12.94 -6.45 -7.33
CA MET A 188 12.21 -7.66 -7.70
C MET A 188 12.95 -8.40 -8.81
N ARG A 189 13.06 -9.72 -8.66
CA ARG A 189 13.48 -10.63 -9.72
C ARG A 189 12.46 -11.76 -9.84
N GLU A 190 12.21 -12.18 -11.08
CA GLU A 190 11.35 -13.32 -11.37
C GLU A 190 12.18 -14.57 -11.62
N PHE A 191 11.79 -15.66 -10.99
CA PHE A 191 12.45 -16.95 -11.12
C PHE A 191 11.44 -18.06 -11.45
N PRO A 192 11.86 -19.10 -12.19
CA PRO A 192 11.04 -20.29 -12.37
C PRO A 192 10.83 -20.99 -11.03
N ALA A 193 9.61 -21.46 -10.79
CA ALA A 193 9.30 -22.24 -9.61
C ALA A 193 9.72 -23.72 -9.81
N VAL A 194 9.73 -24.48 -8.70
CA VAL A 194 9.99 -25.93 -8.74
C VAL A 194 8.93 -26.68 -9.58
N TYR A 195 7.71 -26.12 -9.64
CA TYR A 195 6.64 -26.69 -10.47
C TYR A 195 6.70 -26.13 -11.88
N ALA A 196 6.75 -27.01 -12.87
CA ALA A 196 6.86 -26.65 -14.28
C ALA A 196 5.80 -25.65 -14.73
N GLY A 197 6.22 -24.60 -15.45
CA GLY A 197 5.35 -23.55 -15.97
C GLY A 197 4.91 -22.49 -14.96
N LEU A 198 5.36 -22.56 -13.70
CA LEU A 198 5.11 -21.53 -12.70
C LEU A 198 6.36 -20.69 -12.45
N PHE A 199 6.12 -19.44 -12.07
CA PHE A 199 7.15 -18.47 -11.69
C PHE A 199 6.82 -17.85 -10.35
N TYR A 200 7.84 -17.32 -9.65
CA TYR A 200 7.68 -16.53 -8.44
C TYR A 200 8.54 -15.26 -8.50
N LYS A 201 8.09 -14.23 -7.82
CA LYS A 201 8.82 -12.98 -7.66
C LYS A 201 9.54 -12.97 -6.32
N LEU A 202 10.86 -12.84 -6.38
CA LEU A 202 11.72 -12.71 -5.21
C LEU A 202 12.15 -11.25 -5.05
N TYR A 203 11.98 -10.73 -3.84
CA TYR A 203 12.36 -9.37 -3.50
C TYR A 203 13.57 -9.40 -2.58
N HIS A 204 14.69 -8.86 -3.04
CA HIS A 204 15.92 -8.79 -2.26
C HIS A 204 16.78 -7.61 -2.71
N ARG A 205 17.79 -7.25 -1.92
CA ARG A 205 18.76 -6.25 -2.30
C ARG A 205 19.59 -6.76 -3.47
N GLU A 206 19.99 -5.85 -4.37
CA GLU A 206 20.93 -6.21 -5.45
C GLU A 206 22.23 -6.74 -4.85
N LEU A 207 22.68 -7.87 -5.39
CA LEU A 207 23.97 -8.42 -5.01
C LEU A 207 25.11 -7.64 -5.69
N PRO A 208 26.22 -7.40 -4.99
CA PRO A 208 27.45 -6.94 -5.63
C PRO A 208 27.84 -7.90 -6.77
N GLU A 209 28.46 -7.36 -7.81
CA GLU A 209 28.81 -8.14 -9.01
C GLU A 209 29.65 -9.38 -8.69
N SER A 210 30.57 -9.26 -7.73
CA SER A 210 31.39 -10.38 -7.22
C SER A 210 30.60 -11.55 -6.64
N TYR A 211 29.32 -11.35 -6.28
CA TYR A 211 28.45 -12.38 -5.70
C TYR A 211 27.38 -12.89 -6.67
N ARG A 212 27.21 -12.25 -7.84
CA ARG A 212 26.18 -12.67 -8.81
C ARG A 212 26.52 -13.97 -9.52
N ASN A 213 27.80 -14.29 -9.67
CA ASN A 213 28.33 -15.39 -10.46
C ASN A 213 29.07 -16.45 -9.61
N ILE A 214 28.73 -16.57 -8.32
CA ILE A 214 29.25 -17.65 -7.49
C ILE A 214 28.61 -18.96 -7.95
N THR A 215 29.39 -19.85 -8.49
CA THR A 215 29.02 -21.23 -8.89
C THR A 215 29.35 -22.20 -7.79
#